data_d662c963b16c6f1543070c25bed7924c
#
_entry.id   d662c963b16c6f1543070c25bed7924c
#
_cell.length_a   1.000
_cell.length_b   1.000
_cell.length_c   1.000
_cell.angle_alpha   90.00
_cell.angle_beta   90.00
_cell.angle_gamma   90.00
#
_symmetry.space_group_name_H-M   'P 1'
#
loop_
_entity.id
_entity.type
_entity.pdbx_description
1 polymer ?
#
loop_
_entity_poly.entity_id
_entity_poly.type
_entity_poly.pdbx_seq_one_letter_code
_entity_poly.pdbx_strand_id
1 'polypeptide(L)'
;MKYYAVKKGRHPGIYNTWEECQNEVNQFKNAQFKSFTSKEEAWNYLNENTQKTDKPSLSKDQYNAYNQLISGKNIFLTGGAGTGKSFVLKLFISEMEKQNKKVIVCAPTGIAAINIQGVTIHRCFQVSPEPQVIKHIQKVPQVVQESDIIIIDEISMCRVDLFDFVVRTITKAEEKSLSRKQIVVVGDFFQLPPVTTDNDREVLEKIYGHYHKGYAFESTNWKDLDFQTVELKEVIRQKDPEFVHELNKARIGDYSCVSYFNTHSQKELFENGIILTATNKKAEQINQDKLSKLPNKAKVYHSRIVGDVKNSDKPTLDELHLKIGARVMVLINDTEQDLYQNGSFGKVYKLEDDCVTVMLDTNKTLVTFGYHEWAIENYVLSKKKDGDIEDHQLSKEKVGAFYQIPLKLAYAITMHKSQGQTYDQVNL
;
A
#
# COMPACT_ATOMS: atom_id res chain seq x y z
N MET A 1 3.93 43.95 -31.34
CA MET A 1 5.09 43.68 -30.43
C MET A 1 5.10 42.19 -30.20
N LYS A 2 6.24 41.52 -30.25
CA LYS A 2 6.32 40.09 -29.96
C LYS A 2 6.83 39.88 -28.53
N TYR A 3 6.29 38.90 -27.81
CA TYR A 3 6.71 38.48 -26.48
C TYR A 3 7.30 37.09 -26.58
N TYR A 4 8.42 36.83 -25.92
CA TYR A 4 9.12 35.56 -25.92
C TYR A 4 9.07 34.95 -24.51
N ALA A 5 8.39 33.84 -24.35
CA ALA A 5 8.29 33.14 -23.07
C ALA A 5 9.31 32.01 -23.03
N VAL A 6 10.21 32.03 -22.06
CA VAL A 6 11.20 31.00 -21.76
C VAL A 6 10.69 30.18 -20.58
N LYS A 7 10.26 28.97 -20.85
CA LYS A 7 9.76 28.03 -19.87
C LYS A 7 10.89 27.25 -19.17
N LYS A 8 11.94 26.93 -19.95
CA LYS A 8 13.13 26.24 -19.48
C LYS A 8 14.35 26.89 -20.14
N GLY A 9 15.17 27.56 -19.35
CA GLY A 9 16.35 28.30 -19.73
C GLY A 9 17.14 28.69 -18.47
N ARG A 10 18.16 29.56 -18.60
CA ARG A 10 18.92 30.04 -17.43
C ARG A 10 18.03 30.80 -16.45
N HIS A 11 17.18 31.69 -16.97
CA HIS A 11 16.17 32.38 -16.16
C HIS A 11 14.81 32.25 -16.89
N PRO A 12 13.87 31.44 -16.41
CA PRO A 12 12.52 31.36 -16.95
C PRO A 12 11.78 32.71 -16.80
N GLY A 13 11.10 33.18 -17.86
CA GLY A 13 10.42 34.47 -17.82
C GLY A 13 9.88 34.90 -19.18
N ILE A 14 9.30 36.12 -19.26
CA ILE A 14 8.82 36.74 -20.48
C ILE A 14 9.77 37.86 -20.88
N TYR A 15 10.24 37.81 -22.12
CA TYR A 15 11.19 38.74 -22.71
C TYR A 15 10.53 39.52 -23.84
N ASN A 16 10.87 40.77 -24.00
CA ASN A 16 10.28 41.66 -25.01
C ASN A 16 11.05 41.62 -26.35
N THR A 17 12.28 41.13 -26.32
CA THR A 17 13.12 41.02 -27.49
C THR A 17 13.63 39.57 -27.70
N TRP A 18 13.94 39.23 -28.96
CA TRP A 18 14.54 37.94 -29.27
C TRP A 18 15.95 37.79 -28.69
N GLU A 19 16.70 38.87 -28.64
CA GLU A 19 18.07 38.91 -28.14
C GLU A 19 18.12 38.53 -26.63
N GLU A 20 17.21 39.09 -25.83
CA GLU A 20 17.07 38.71 -24.43
C GLU A 20 16.71 37.24 -24.26
N CYS A 21 15.72 36.76 -25.01
CA CYS A 21 15.31 35.35 -24.98
C CYS A 21 16.45 34.43 -25.39
N GLN A 22 17.19 34.77 -26.45
CA GLN A 22 18.31 34.00 -26.97
C GLN A 22 19.44 33.83 -25.94
N ASN A 23 19.74 34.86 -25.16
CA ASN A 23 20.73 34.81 -24.09
C ASN A 23 20.36 33.76 -23.02
N GLU A 24 19.06 33.55 -22.76
CA GLU A 24 18.58 32.63 -21.76
C GLU A 24 18.50 31.17 -22.25
N VAL A 25 18.35 30.95 -23.55
CA VAL A 25 18.16 29.60 -24.13
C VAL A 25 19.37 29.08 -24.89
N ASN A 26 20.29 29.96 -25.31
CA ASN A 26 21.45 29.58 -26.10
C ASN A 26 22.38 28.64 -25.31
N GLN A 27 22.70 27.47 -25.90
CA GLN A 27 23.47 26.41 -25.29
C GLN A 27 22.89 25.85 -23.96
N PHE A 28 21.63 26.10 -23.66
CA PHE A 28 20.97 25.51 -22.51
C PHE A 28 20.33 24.17 -22.91
N LYS A 29 20.74 23.07 -22.25
CA LYS A 29 20.29 21.71 -22.58
C LYS A 29 18.78 21.57 -22.34
N ASN A 30 18.03 21.17 -23.39
CA ASN A 30 16.56 21.04 -23.38
C ASN A 30 15.83 22.36 -23.09
N ALA A 31 16.28 23.48 -23.63
CA ALA A 31 15.58 24.76 -23.54
C ALA A 31 14.18 24.68 -24.13
N GLN A 32 13.19 25.31 -23.48
CA GLN A 32 11.81 25.41 -23.94
C GLN A 32 11.39 26.88 -23.96
N PHE A 33 11.08 27.39 -25.13
CA PHE A 33 10.64 28.76 -25.34
C PHE A 33 9.70 28.87 -26.54
N LYS A 34 8.86 29.91 -26.55
CA LYS A 34 7.93 30.19 -27.62
C LYS A 34 7.63 31.69 -27.72
N SER A 35 7.36 32.18 -28.97
CA SER A 35 6.98 33.59 -29.20
C SER A 35 5.46 33.73 -29.32
N PHE A 36 4.92 34.86 -28.82
CA PHE A 36 3.49 35.19 -28.79
C PHE A 36 3.26 36.62 -29.25
N THR A 37 2.01 36.91 -29.67
CA THR A 37 1.59 38.24 -30.11
C THR A 37 1.04 39.06 -28.94
N SER A 38 0.62 38.42 -27.87
CA SER A 38 0.19 39.09 -26.63
C SER A 38 0.99 38.65 -25.41
N LYS A 39 1.12 39.52 -24.42
CA LYS A 39 1.79 39.23 -23.14
C LYS A 39 0.98 38.20 -22.33
N GLU A 40 -0.35 38.23 -22.50
CA GLU A 40 -1.26 37.31 -21.83
C GLU A 40 -1.10 35.86 -22.32
N GLU A 41 -0.97 35.69 -23.64
CA GLU A 41 -0.66 34.37 -24.22
C GLU A 41 0.72 33.83 -23.79
N ALA A 42 1.72 34.72 -23.73
CA ALA A 42 3.06 34.38 -23.23
C ALA A 42 3.03 33.97 -21.75
N TRP A 43 2.21 34.66 -20.96
CA TRP A 43 2.00 34.36 -19.54
C TRP A 43 1.26 33.04 -19.35
N ASN A 44 0.23 32.79 -20.15
CA ASN A 44 -0.50 31.52 -20.16
C ASN A 44 0.40 30.35 -20.53
N TYR A 45 1.28 30.50 -21.51
CA TYR A 45 2.26 29.49 -21.89
C TYR A 45 3.26 29.19 -20.77
N LEU A 46 3.73 30.17 -20.02
CA LEU A 46 4.56 29.95 -18.84
C LEU A 46 3.80 29.21 -17.74
N ASN A 47 2.52 29.55 -17.55
CA ASN A 47 1.66 28.99 -16.53
C ASN A 47 0.94 27.70 -16.95
N GLU A 48 0.85 27.39 -18.25
CA GLU A 48 0.28 26.14 -18.77
C GLU A 48 0.96 24.87 -18.22
N ASN A 49 2.14 24.98 -17.62
CA ASN A 49 2.82 23.87 -16.99
C ASN A 49 2.86 23.92 -15.45
N THR A 50 2.30 24.94 -14.83
CA THR A 50 2.03 24.90 -13.39
C THR A 50 0.71 24.18 -13.07
N GLN A 51 -0.06 23.78 -14.11
CA GLN A 51 -1.28 22.95 -13.97
C GLN A 51 -1.26 21.65 -14.78
N LYS A 52 -0.18 21.29 -15.47
CA LYS A 52 0.13 19.89 -15.76
C LYS A 52 1.04 19.38 -14.64
N THR A 53 0.52 19.37 -13.41
CA THR A 53 0.73 18.18 -12.60
C THR A 53 0.30 17.02 -13.51
N ASP A 54 1.15 16.06 -13.75
CA ASP A 54 0.77 14.71 -14.14
C ASP A 54 -0.21 14.18 -13.08
N LYS A 55 -1.44 14.67 -13.10
CA LYS A 55 -2.57 13.93 -12.55
C LYS A 55 -2.75 12.80 -13.56
N PRO A 56 -2.33 11.59 -13.22
CA PRO A 56 -2.61 10.45 -14.06
C PRO A 56 -4.10 10.50 -14.37
N SER A 57 -4.47 10.27 -15.62
CA SER A 57 -5.85 10.38 -16.08
C SER A 57 -6.70 9.39 -15.28
N LEU A 58 -7.47 9.92 -14.33
CA LEU A 58 -8.41 9.13 -13.56
C LEU A 58 -9.50 8.61 -14.49
N SER A 59 -9.86 7.34 -14.34
CA SER A 59 -11.08 6.83 -14.95
C SER A 59 -12.31 7.55 -14.36
N LYS A 60 -13.45 7.44 -15.03
CA LYS A 60 -14.69 8.06 -14.56
C LYS A 60 -15.06 7.60 -13.15
N ASP A 61 -14.91 6.31 -12.89
CA ASP A 61 -15.19 5.74 -11.57
C ASP A 61 -14.20 6.25 -10.51
N GLN A 62 -12.92 6.32 -10.85
CA GLN A 62 -11.88 6.85 -9.98
C GLN A 62 -12.08 8.34 -9.67
N TYR A 63 -12.47 9.13 -10.67
CA TYR A 63 -12.78 10.55 -10.47
C TYR A 63 -13.97 10.75 -9.55
N ASN A 64 -15.03 9.95 -9.74
CA ASN A 64 -16.19 9.97 -8.84
C ASN A 64 -15.79 9.57 -7.40
N ALA A 65 -15.01 8.51 -7.24
CA ALA A 65 -14.52 8.06 -5.94
C ALA A 65 -13.68 9.14 -5.24
N TYR A 66 -12.78 9.79 -5.97
CA TYR A 66 -11.98 10.89 -5.44
C TYR A 66 -12.85 12.05 -4.94
N ASN A 67 -13.87 12.46 -5.69
CA ASN A 67 -14.78 13.52 -5.28
C ASN A 67 -15.61 13.14 -4.05
N GLN A 68 -16.03 11.87 -3.94
CA GLN A 68 -16.73 11.39 -2.75
C GLN A 68 -15.81 11.40 -1.52
N LEU A 69 -14.56 10.99 -1.65
CA LEU A 69 -13.57 11.05 -0.57
C LEU A 69 -13.36 12.48 -0.04
N ILE A 70 -13.29 13.47 -0.93
CA ILE A 70 -13.13 14.89 -0.54
C ILE A 70 -14.38 15.45 0.14
N SER A 71 -15.55 14.83 -0.01
CA SER A 71 -16.81 15.34 0.56
C SER A 71 -16.84 15.42 2.09
N GLY A 72 -15.86 14.81 2.77
CA GLY A 72 -15.78 14.77 4.24
C GLY A 72 -16.72 13.76 4.90
N LYS A 73 -17.48 12.96 4.11
CA LYS A 73 -18.35 11.90 4.62
C LYS A 73 -17.57 10.62 4.87
N ASN A 74 -18.13 9.72 5.69
CA ASN A 74 -17.59 8.38 5.84
C ASN A 74 -17.76 7.60 4.54
N ILE A 75 -16.68 7.00 4.04
CA ILE A 75 -16.67 6.31 2.74
C ILE A 75 -16.21 4.86 2.91
N PHE A 76 -16.97 3.95 2.31
CA PHE A 76 -16.51 2.61 2.01
C PHE A 76 -16.12 2.54 0.53
N LEU A 77 -14.82 2.60 0.24
CA LEU A 77 -14.27 2.47 -1.11
C LEU A 77 -14.02 0.98 -1.41
N THR A 78 -14.81 0.42 -2.31
CA THR A 78 -14.72 -0.99 -2.69
C THR A 78 -14.48 -1.18 -4.19
N GLY A 79 -14.33 -2.42 -4.61
CA GLY A 79 -14.12 -2.81 -6.00
C GLY A 79 -13.17 -4.00 -6.12
N GLY A 80 -13.20 -4.68 -7.25
CA GLY A 80 -12.37 -5.85 -7.53
C GLY A 80 -10.87 -5.57 -7.48
N ALA A 81 -10.07 -6.62 -7.61
CA ALA A 81 -8.62 -6.49 -7.73
C ALA A 81 -8.25 -5.70 -8.99
N GLY A 82 -7.26 -4.80 -8.88
CA GLY A 82 -6.76 -4.05 -10.03
C GLY A 82 -7.63 -2.88 -10.52
N THR A 83 -8.65 -2.46 -9.77
CA THR A 83 -9.49 -1.29 -10.09
C THR A 83 -8.86 0.05 -9.69
N GLY A 84 -7.72 0.03 -8.98
CA GLY A 84 -7.00 1.25 -8.62
C GLY A 84 -7.42 1.89 -7.30
N LYS A 85 -8.02 1.16 -6.35
CA LYS A 85 -8.40 1.68 -5.02
C LYS A 85 -7.25 2.40 -4.32
N SER A 86 -6.10 1.75 -4.20
CA SER A 86 -4.93 2.32 -3.53
C SER A 86 -4.35 3.55 -4.25
N PHE A 87 -4.56 3.63 -5.57
CA PHE A 87 -4.15 4.78 -6.36
C PHE A 87 -5.01 6.02 -6.02
N VAL A 88 -6.33 5.88 -6.04
CA VAL A 88 -7.27 6.96 -5.67
C VAL A 88 -7.04 7.39 -4.21
N LEU A 89 -6.80 6.41 -3.33
CA LEU A 89 -6.51 6.66 -1.93
C LEU A 89 -5.26 7.52 -1.73
N LYS A 90 -4.15 7.22 -2.43
CA LYS A 90 -2.91 8.01 -2.37
C LYS A 90 -3.12 9.45 -2.83
N LEU A 91 -3.91 9.65 -3.89
CA LEU A 91 -4.26 11.00 -4.36
C LEU A 91 -5.06 11.77 -3.30
N PHE A 92 -6.04 11.11 -2.68
CA PHE A 92 -6.83 11.70 -1.60
C PHE A 92 -5.97 12.09 -0.39
N ILE A 93 -5.11 11.20 0.08
CA ILE A 93 -4.19 11.46 1.20
C ILE A 93 -3.32 12.69 0.90
N SER A 94 -2.67 12.70 -0.28
CA SER A 94 -1.81 13.83 -0.69
C SER A 94 -2.56 15.16 -0.75
N GLU A 95 -3.84 15.15 -1.15
CA GLU A 95 -4.66 16.36 -1.18
C GLU A 95 -5.03 16.83 0.23
N MET A 96 -5.39 15.90 1.13
CA MET A 96 -5.73 16.25 2.51
C MET A 96 -4.53 16.77 3.29
N GLU A 97 -3.34 16.19 3.08
CA GLU A 97 -2.10 16.68 3.68
C GLU A 97 -1.74 18.11 3.20
N LYS A 98 -1.96 18.44 1.91
CA LYS A 98 -1.81 19.81 1.40
C LYS A 98 -2.76 20.81 2.07
N GLN A 99 -3.92 20.34 2.48
CA GLN A 99 -4.90 21.13 3.23
C GLN A 99 -4.62 21.16 4.74
N ASN A 100 -3.44 20.67 5.18
CA ASN A 100 -3.03 20.57 6.58
C ASN A 100 -3.96 19.69 7.44
N LYS A 101 -4.65 18.72 6.83
CA LYS A 101 -5.45 17.74 7.57
C LYS A 101 -4.55 16.67 8.17
N LYS A 102 -4.83 16.28 9.41
CA LYS A 102 -4.11 15.22 10.12
C LYS A 102 -4.71 13.85 9.73
N VAL A 103 -4.02 13.16 8.82
CA VAL A 103 -4.48 11.88 8.24
C VAL A 103 -3.76 10.71 8.89
N ILE A 104 -4.51 9.79 9.47
CA ILE A 104 -4.00 8.49 9.90
C ILE A 104 -4.32 7.45 8.83
N VAL A 105 -3.31 6.67 8.44
CA VAL A 105 -3.46 5.57 7.49
C VAL A 105 -3.03 4.29 8.19
N CYS A 106 -3.93 3.32 8.28
CA CYS A 106 -3.64 2.04 8.91
C CYS A 106 -4.22 0.84 8.13
N ALA A 107 -3.70 -0.35 8.45
CA ALA A 107 -4.15 -1.61 7.86
C ALA A 107 -4.10 -2.75 8.89
N PRO A 108 -4.85 -3.85 8.68
CA PRO A 108 -4.87 -4.99 9.58
C PRO A 108 -3.53 -5.73 9.68
N THR A 109 -2.73 -5.74 8.62
CA THR A 109 -1.46 -6.48 8.54
C THR A 109 -0.28 -5.56 8.25
N GLY A 110 0.94 -5.98 8.66
CA GLY A 110 2.16 -5.22 8.41
C GLY A 110 2.44 -5.01 6.92
N ILE A 111 2.23 -6.04 6.09
CA ILE A 111 2.45 -5.96 4.63
C ILE A 111 1.49 -4.94 3.99
N ALA A 112 0.21 -4.99 4.35
CA ALA A 112 -0.78 -4.03 3.86
C ALA A 112 -0.43 -2.60 4.32
N ALA A 113 0.00 -2.42 5.57
CA ALA A 113 0.42 -1.13 6.10
C ALA A 113 1.63 -0.55 5.34
N ILE A 114 2.64 -1.37 5.02
CA ILE A 114 3.80 -0.95 4.23
C ILE A 114 3.36 -0.49 2.82
N ASN A 115 2.45 -1.22 2.16
CA ASN A 115 2.01 -0.91 0.80
C ASN A 115 1.35 0.48 0.67
N ILE A 116 0.71 0.96 1.73
CA ILE A 116 0.05 2.27 1.78
C ILE A 116 0.87 3.31 2.56
N GLN A 117 2.10 2.99 2.95
CA GLN A 117 2.96 3.84 3.78
C GLN A 117 2.27 4.23 5.10
N GLY A 118 1.47 3.32 5.64
CA GLY A 118 0.76 3.47 6.91
C GLY A 118 1.40 2.67 8.05
N VAL A 119 0.61 2.47 9.11
CA VAL A 119 0.98 1.63 10.26
C VAL A 119 -0.07 0.54 10.47
N THR A 120 0.21 -0.48 11.29
CA THR A 120 -0.84 -1.46 11.62
C THR A 120 -1.90 -0.85 12.54
N ILE A 121 -3.15 -1.30 12.42
CA ILE A 121 -4.24 -0.89 13.33
C ILE A 121 -3.82 -1.12 14.79
N HIS A 122 -3.21 -2.27 15.07
CA HIS A 122 -2.76 -2.64 16.41
C HIS A 122 -1.75 -1.63 16.99
N ARG A 123 -0.85 -1.12 16.16
CA ARG A 123 0.14 -0.13 16.59
C ARG A 123 -0.49 1.26 16.73
N CYS A 124 -1.32 1.68 15.78
CA CYS A 124 -1.98 2.99 15.79
C CYS A 124 -2.90 3.15 17.01
N PHE A 125 -3.72 2.14 17.27
CA PHE A 125 -4.70 2.16 18.33
C PHE A 125 -4.20 1.56 19.66
N GLN A 126 -2.94 1.12 19.72
CA GLN A 126 -2.30 0.53 20.90
C GLN A 126 -3.08 -0.67 21.46
N VAL A 127 -3.57 -1.53 20.57
CA VAL A 127 -4.39 -2.70 20.90
C VAL A 127 -3.63 -4.00 20.62
N SER A 128 -3.85 -5.03 21.43
CA SER A 128 -3.26 -6.35 21.23
C SER A 128 -3.92 -7.09 20.05
N PRO A 129 -3.24 -8.08 19.43
CA PRO A 129 -3.82 -8.92 18.37
C PRO A 129 -4.89 -9.89 18.87
N GLU A 130 -4.98 -10.14 20.17
CA GLU A 130 -5.94 -11.03 20.78
C GLU A 130 -7.39 -10.51 20.60
N PRO A 131 -8.42 -11.39 20.66
CA PRO A 131 -9.80 -10.98 20.59
C PRO A 131 -10.15 -9.91 21.64
N GLN A 132 -10.79 -8.83 21.18
CA GLN A 132 -11.09 -7.69 22.02
C GLN A 132 -12.46 -7.84 22.71
N VAL A 133 -12.45 -8.22 23.98
CA VAL A 133 -13.63 -8.19 24.85
C VAL A 133 -13.79 -6.80 25.44
N ILE A 134 -14.41 -5.87 24.70
CA ILE A 134 -14.39 -4.46 25.09
C ILE A 134 -15.64 -4.11 25.86
N LYS A 135 -15.46 -3.79 27.14
CA LYS A 135 -16.50 -3.13 27.94
C LYS A 135 -16.34 -1.61 27.95
N HIS A 136 -15.10 -1.11 28.05
CA HIS A 136 -14.80 0.33 28.08
C HIS A 136 -13.43 0.63 27.47
N ILE A 137 -13.35 1.68 26.65
CA ILE A 137 -12.06 2.23 26.18
C ILE A 137 -11.42 3.00 27.33
N GLN A 138 -10.30 2.51 27.86
CA GLN A 138 -9.63 3.16 28.98
C GLN A 138 -8.83 4.40 28.55
N LYS A 139 -8.10 4.30 27.44
CA LYS A 139 -7.23 5.35 26.92
C LYS A 139 -7.43 5.52 25.42
N VAL A 140 -7.55 6.76 24.97
CA VAL A 140 -7.52 7.15 23.55
C VAL A 140 -6.10 7.56 23.21
N PRO A 141 -5.44 6.96 22.21
CA PRO A 141 -4.15 7.45 21.74
C PRO A 141 -4.25 8.90 21.31
N GLN A 142 -3.30 9.73 21.70
CA GLN A 142 -3.34 11.17 21.40
C GLN A 142 -3.40 11.44 19.90
N VAL A 143 -2.67 10.65 19.09
CA VAL A 143 -2.70 10.73 17.61
C VAL A 143 -4.11 10.52 17.04
N VAL A 144 -4.89 9.58 17.60
CA VAL A 144 -6.29 9.34 17.21
C VAL A 144 -7.16 10.50 17.67
N GLN A 145 -6.91 11.06 18.85
CA GLN A 145 -7.68 12.18 19.38
C GLN A 145 -7.56 13.41 18.46
N GLU A 146 -6.37 13.71 17.95
CA GLU A 146 -6.08 14.91 17.16
C GLU A 146 -6.19 14.73 15.64
N SER A 147 -6.39 13.50 15.16
CA SER A 147 -6.58 13.24 13.72
C SER A 147 -7.89 13.84 13.20
N ASP A 148 -7.89 14.28 11.95
CA ASP A 148 -9.10 14.68 11.20
C ASP A 148 -9.70 13.51 10.43
N ILE A 149 -8.83 12.67 9.87
CA ILE A 149 -9.19 11.58 8.95
C ILE A 149 -8.51 10.30 9.39
N ILE A 150 -9.26 9.22 9.43
CA ILE A 150 -8.76 7.88 9.72
C ILE A 150 -9.10 6.95 8.55
N ILE A 151 -8.07 6.38 7.96
CA ILE A 151 -8.16 5.48 6.82
C ILE A 151 -7.77 4.07 7.25
N ILE A 152 -8.62 3.09 6.93
CA ILE A 152 -8.36 1.66 7.16
C ILE A 152 -8.36 0.97 5.81
N ASP A 153 -7.18 0.59 5.31
CA ASP A 153 -7.06 -0.19 4.09
C ASP A 153 -7.17 -1.69 4.38
N GLU A 154 -7.47 -2.50 3.36
CA GLU A 154 -7.71 -3.95 3.44
C GLU A 154 -8.72 -4.31 4.54
N ILE A 155 -9.85 -3.59 4.57
CA ILE A 155 -10.91 -3.76 5.59
C ILE A 155 -11.48 -5.18 5.63
N SER A 156 -11.41 -5.94 4.54
CA SER A 156 -11.86 -7.34 4.47
C SER A 156 -11.12 -8.24 5.44
N MET A 157 -9.87 -7.90 5.79
CA MET A 157 -9.05 -8.63 6.74
C MET A 157 -9.16 -8.09 8.18
N CYS A 158 -9.90 -7.02 8.38
CA CYS A 158 -10.14 -6.45 9.71
C CYS A 158 -11.22 -7.25 10.43
N ARG A 159 -10.87 -7.86 11.56
CA ARG A 159 -11.80 -8.64 12.37
C ARG A 159 -12.84 -7.73 13.07
N VAL A 160 -14.06 -8.20 13.22
CA VAL A 160 -15.20 -7.43 13.74
C VAL A 160 -14.93 -6.77 15.10
N ASP A 161 -14.30 -7.49 16.02
CA ASP A 161 -13.97 -6.99 17.35
C ASP A 161 -12.88 -5.90 17.32
N LEU A 162 -11.91 -6.04 16.43
CA LEU A 162 -10.87 -5.02 16.19
C LEU A 162 -11.51 -3.77 15.58
N PHE A 163 -12.42 -3.94 14.63
CA PHE A 163 -13.16 -2.82 14.04
C PHE A 163 -14.00 -2.10 15.10
N ASP A 164 -14.74 -2.85 15.95
CA ASP A 164 -15.50 -2.28 17.07
C ASP A 164 -14.62 -1.50 18.04
N PHE A 165 -13.44 -2.04 18.36
CA PHE A 165 -12.46 -1.32 19.19
C PHE A 165 -12.06 0.00 18.58
N VAL A 166 -11.73 -0.01 17.28
CA VAL A 166 -11.35 1.19 16.52
C VAL A 166 -12.46 2.22 16.56
N VAL A 167 -13.69 1.84 16.20
CA VAL A 167 -14.83 2.78 16.16
C VAL A 167 -15.12 3.36 17.53
N ARG A 168 -15.19 2.55 18.58
CA ARG A 168 -15.41 3.03 19.96
C ARG A 168 -14.30 3.97 20.42
N THR A 169 -13.05 3.70 20.02
CA THR A 169 -11.92 4.61 20.32
C THR A 169 -12.09 5.95 19.60
N ILE A 170 -12.52 5.94 18.35
CA ILE A 170 -12.79 7.16 17.57
C ILE A 170 -13.94 7.94 18.18
N THR A 171 -15.08 7.30 18.50
CA THR A 171 -16.23 7.93 19.16
C THR A 171 -15.80 8.62 20.47
N LYS A 172 -15.00 7.94 21.28
CA LYS A 172 -14.48 8.53 22.53
C LYS A 172 -13.53 9.69 22.28
N ALA A 173 -12.78 9.66 21.17
CA ALA A 173 -11.94 10.79 20.74
C ALA A 173 -12.78 12.01 20.34
N GLU A 174 -13.85 11.78 19.58
CA GLU A 174 -14.80 12.81 19.13
C GLU A 174 -15.54 13.48 20.31
N GLU A 175 -15.98 12.70 21.29
CA GLU A 175 -16.59 13.23 22.53
C GLU A 175 -15.67 14.18 23.27
N LYS A 176 -14.35 13.92 23.25
CA LYS A 176 -13.36 14.79 23.92
C LYS A 176 -12.98 16.01 23.12
N SER A 177 -12.88 15.90 21.79
CA SER A 177 -12.44 16.97 20.90
C SER A 177 -13.58 17.85 20.37
N LEU A 178 -14.84 17.41 20.53
CA LEU A 178 -16.05 18.03 19.95
C LEU A 178 -15.96 18.19 18.41
N SER A 179 -15.12 17.39 17.77
CA SER A 179 -14.87 17.40 16.33
C SER A 179 -15.12 16.03 15.74
N ARG A 180 -15.94 15.96 14.70
CA ARG A 180 -16.16 14.73 13.94
C ARG A 180 -14.96 14.41 13.05
N LYS A 181 -14.65 13.13 12.98
CA LYS A 181 -13.58 12.60 12.12
C LYS A 181 -14.19 11.92 10.90
N GLN A 182 -13.54 12.09 9.75
CA GLN A 182 -13.90 11.30 8.58
C GLN A 182 -13.26 9.92 8.69
N ILE A 183 -14.08 8.87 8.52
CA ILE A 183 -13.62 7.49 8.48
C ILE A 183 -13.72 6.99 7.06
N VAL A 184 -12.60 6.53 6.52
CA VAL A 184 -12.53 5.93 5.18
C VAL A 184 -12.07 4.49 5.33
N VAL A 185 -12.89 3.55 4.89
CA VAL A 185 -12.53 2.13 4.86
C VAL A 185 -12.39 1.67 3.41
N VAL A 186 -11.34 0.93 3.12
CA VAL A 186 -10.98 0.52 1.75
C VAL A 186 -10.79 -0.99 1.71
N GLY A 187 -11.36 -1.65 0.72
CA GLY A 187 -11.15 -3.09 0.52
C GLY A 187 -12.26 -3.75 -0.27
N ASP A 188 -12.22 -5.09 -0.31
CA ASP A 188 -13.17 -5.91 -1.05
C ASP A 188 -13.57 -7.13 -0.22
N PHE A 189 -14.78 -7.13 0.31
CA PHE A 189 -15.28 -8.23 1.15
C PHE A 189 -15.52 -9.56 0.40
N PHE A 190 -15.39 -9.56 -0.91
CA PHE A 190 -15.33 -10.80 -1.69
C PHE A 190 -13.91 -11.41 -1.76
N GLN A 191 -12.90 -10.70 -1.25
CA GLN A 191 -11.56 -11.22 -1.07
C GLN A 191 -11.43 -11.96 0.28
N LEU A 192 -10.19 -12.22 0.70
CA LEU A 192 -9.93 -13.05 1.88
C LEU A 192 -10.54 -12.45 3.16
N PRO A 193 -11.21 -13.29 3.97
CA PRO A 193 -11.77 -12.88 5.26
C PRO A 193 -10.68 -12.64 6.31
N PRO A 194 -11.06 -12.09 7.48
CA PRO A 194 -10.16 -12.03 8.63
C PRO A 194 -9.66 -13.42 9.03
N VAL A 195 -8.40 -13.50 9.44
CA VAL A 195 -7.83 -14.75 9.97
C VAL A 195 -8.25 -14.90 11.43
N THR A 196 -8.91 -16.01 11.73
CA THR A 196 -9.34 -16.38 13.09
C THR A 196 -8.90 -17.80 13.41
N THR A 197 -8.35 -18.00 14.62
CA THR A 197 -8.13 -19.33 15.17
C THR A 197 -9.43 -19.91 15.72
N ASP A 198 -9.47 -21.22 15.97
CA ASP A 198 -10.65 -21.83 16.61
C ASP A 198 -10.92 -21.22 18.01
N ASN A 199 -9.89 -20.91 18.76
CA ASN A 199 -10.01 -20.26 20.06
C ASN A 199 -10.56 -18.83 19.95
N ASP A 200 -10.11 -18.05 18.95
CA ASP A 200 -10.67 -16.72 18.68
C ASP A 200 -12.16 -16.81 18.36
N ARG A 201 -12.54 -17.81 17.57
CA ARG A 201 -13.94 -18.05 17.17
C ARG A 201 -14.85 -18.30 18.37
N GLU A 202 -14.43 -19.17 19.30
CA GLU A 202 -15.19 -19.44 20.54
C GLU A 202 -15.40 -18.17 21.38
N VAL A 203 -14.39 -17.32 21.48
CA VAL A 203 -14.48 -16.05 22.21
C VAL A 203 -15.44 -15.09 21.50
N LEU A 204 -15.32 -14.96 20.19
CA LEU A 204 -16.13 -14.03 19.39
C LEU A 204 -17.60 -14.47 19.33
N GLU A 205 -17.89 -15.77 19.27
CA GLU A 205 -19.26 -16.30 19.35
C GLU A 205 -19.94 -15.92 20.68
N LYS A 206 -19.21 -15.95 21.78
CA LYS A 206 -19.72 -15.51 23.08
C LYS A 206 -20.02 -14.02 23.14
N ILE A 207 -19.25 -13.19 22.41
CA ILE A 207 -19.41 -11.73 22.41
C ILE A 207 -20.52 -11.28 21.48
N TYR A 208 -20.56 -11.83 20.26
CA TYR A 208 -21.44 -11.38 19.18
C TYR A 208 -22.69 -12.26 18.98
N GLY A 209 -22.80 -13.37 19.69
CA GLY A 209 -23.96 -14.27 19.68
C GLY A 209 -24.04 -15.15 18.43
N HIS A 210 -23.84 -14.57 17.26
CA HIS A 210 -23.79 -15.27 15.98
C HIS A 210 -22.55 -14.80 15.21
N TYR A 211 -21.49 -15.58 15.30
CA TYR A 211 -20.25 -15.32 14.60
C TYR A 211 -20.22 -16.07 13.27
N HIS A 212 -20.34 -15.38 12.15
CA HIS A 212 -20.27 -16.01 10.83
C HIS A 212 -18.82 -16.11 10.35
N LYS A 213 -18.25 -14.99 9.92
CA LYS A 213 -16.86 -14.93 9.43
C LYS A 213 -16.02 -13.85 10.09
N GLY A 214 -16.65 -13.02 10.93
CA GLY A 214 -15.99 -11.95 11.68
C GLY A 214 -15.58 -10.76 10.84
N TYR A 215 -16.29 -10.49 9.77
CA TYR A 215 -16.07 -9.29 8.98
C TYR A 215 -16.40 -8.01 9.75
N ALA A 216 -15.73 -6.93 9.46
CA ALA A 216 -15.97 -5.62 10.06
C ALA A 216 -17.43 -5.15 9.92
N PHE A 217 -18.10 -5.48 8.81
CA PHE A 217 -19.51 -5.11 8.60
C PHE A 217 -20.53 -5.90 9.45
N GLU A 218 -20.08 -6.97 10.14
CA GLU A 218 -20.93 -7.70 11.11
C GLU A 218 -21.08 -6.89 12.41
N SER A 219 -20.28 -5.85 12.60
CA SER A 219 -20.39 -4.92 13.71
C SER A 219 -21.65 -4.06 13.62
N THR A 220 -22.33 -3.84 14.75
CA THR A 220 -23.42 -2.86 14.85
C THR A 220 -22.92 -1.45 14.54
N ASN A 221 -21.70 -1.10 14.96
CA ASN A 221 -21.09 0.20 14.70
C ASN A 221 -20.90 0.48 13.19
N TRP A 222 -20.82 -0.55 12.33
CA TRP A 222 -20.74 -0.35 10.89
C TRP A 222 -21.96 0.40 10.33
N LYS A 223 -23.15 0.06 10.81
CA LYS A 223 -24.40 0.71 10.39
C LYS A 223 -24.49 2.15 10.90
N ASP A 224 -24.01 2.39 12.11
CA ASP A 224 -24.08 3.70 12.76
C ASP A 224 -23.15 4.73 12.11
N LEU A 225 -22.10 4.26 11.42
CA LEU A 225 -21.13 5.11 10.70
C LEU A 225 -21.68 5.65 9.37
N ASP A 226 -22.80 5.13 8.88
CA ASP A 226 -23.49 5.56 7.65
C ASP A 226 -22.54 5.73 6.45
N PHE A 227 -21.76 4.69 6.17
CA PHE A 227 -20.81 4.71 5.08
C PHE A 227 -21.48 4.90 3.73
N GLN A 228 -21.05 5.92 2.97
CA GLN A 228 -21.34 5.97 1.54
C GLN A 228 -20.44 4.95 0.80
N THR A 229 -21.08 3.97 0.18
CA THR A 229 -20.35 2.96 -0.60
C THR A 229 -20.03 3.49 -1.99
N VAL A 230 -18.76 3.46 -2.35
CA VAL A 230 -18.24 3.83 -3.67
C VAL A 230 -17.51 2.64 -4.27
N GLU A 231 -18.06 2.10 -5.35
CA GLU A 231 -17.50 0.92 -6.01
C GLU A 231 -16.74 1.32 -7.29
N LEU A 232 -15.47 0.92 -7.38
CA LEU A 232 -14.68 0.98 -8.61
C LEU A 232 -14.93 -0.31 -9.42
N LYS A 233 -15.46 -0.18 -10.62
CA LYS A 233 -15.85 -1.31 -11.48
C LYS A 233 -14.82 -1.60 -12.58
N GLU A 234 -14.17 -0.56 -13.08
CA GLU A 234 -13.22 -0.68 -14.17
C GLU A 234 -11.90 -1.32 -13.69
N VAL A 235 -11.56 -2.48 -14.24
CA VAL A 235 -10.29 -3.17 -13.96
C VAL A 235 -9.22 -2.60 -14.87
N ILE A 236 -8.20 -1.97 -14.30
CA ILE A 236 -7.12 -1.31 -15.05
C ILE A 236 -5.89 -2.21 -15.17
N ARG A 237 -5.64 -3.06 -14.17
CA ARG A 237 -4.44 -3.92 -14.10
C ARG A 237 -4.44 -5.01 -15.15
N GLN A 238 -5.59 -5.65 -15.39
CA GLN A 238 -5.73 -6.77 -16.31
C GLN A 238 -6.40 -6.32 -17.61
N LYS A 239 -5.80 -6.70 -18.75
CA LYS A 239 -6.21 -6.24 -20.07
C LYS A 239 -7.06 -7.25 -20.86
N ASP A 240 -7.07 -8.52 -20.44
CA ASP A 240 -7.88 -9.58 -21.05
C ASP A 240 -9.32 -9.49 -20.55
N PRO A 241 -10.30 -9.11 -21.40
CA PRO A 241 -11.69 -8.92 -20.97
C PRO A 241 -12.37 -10.21 -20.55
N GLU A 242 -12.05 -11.33 -21.20
CA GLU A 242 -12.64 -12.64 -20.89
C GLU A 242 -12.15 -13.14 -19.54
N PHE A 243 -10.85 -13.06 -19.30
CA PHE A 243 -10.27 -13.40 -18.01
C PHE A 243 -10.83 -12.53 -16.87
N VAL A 244 -10.98 -11.21 -17.10
CA VAL A 244 -11.58 -10.28 -16.13
C VAL A 244 -13.03 -10.65 -15.85
N HIS A 245 -13.80 -11.03 -16.88
CA HIS A 245 -15.19 -11.47 -16.71
C HIS A 245 -15.29 -12.71 -15.83
N GLU A 246 -14.48 -13.72 -16.11
CA GLU A 246 -14.48 -14.97 -15.34
C GLU A 246 -13.94 -14.79 -13.91
N LEU A 247 -12.94 -13.92 -13.71
CA LEU A 247 -12.50 -13.54 -12.36
C LEU A 247 -13.61 -12.85 -11.55
N ASN A 248 -14.41 -12.00 -12.19
CA ASN A 248 -15.54 -11.36 -11.52
C ASN A 248 -16.63 -12.37 -11.13
N LYS A 249 -16.89 -13.39 -11.95
CA LYS A 249 -17.75 -14.51 -11.58
C LYS A 249 -17.19 -15.27 -10.36
N ALA A 250 -15.88 -15.63 -10.40
CA ALA A 250 -15.23 -16.27 -9.27
C ALA A 250 -15.33 -15.44 -7.99
N ARG A 251 -15.15 -14.11 -8.10
CA ARG A 251 -15.23 -13.16 -6.98
C ARG A 251 -16.59 -13.24 -6.26
N ILE A 252 -17.68 -13.36 -6.98
CA ILE A 252 -19.04 -13.43 -6.40
C ILE A 252 -19.51 -14.86 -6.12
N GLY A 253 -18.66 -15.87 -6.33
CA GLY A 253 -19.01 -17.28 -6.11
C GLY A 253 -19.85 -17.91 -7.20
N ASP A 254 -19.87 -17.36 -8.41
CA ASP A 254 -20.52 -17.97 -9.57
C ASP A 254 -19.65 -19.08 -10.13
N TYR A 255 -20.05 -20.34 -9.88
CA TYR A 255 -19.33 -21.54 -10.27
C TYR A 255 -19.24 -21.75 -11.80
N SER A 256 -19.98 -21.00 -12.61
CA SER A 256 -19.90 -21.09 -14.07
C SER A 256 -18.51 -20.80 -14.62
N CYS A 257 -17.70 -20.01 -13.87
CA CYS A 257 -16.31 -19.70 -14.21
C CYS A 257 -15.35 -20.91 -14.13
N VAL A 258 -15.71 -21.97 -13.39
CA VAL A 258 -14.82 -23.13 -13.16
C VAL A 258 -14.44 -23.82 -14.47
N SER A 259 -15.37 -23.92 -15.44
CA SER A 259 -15.08 -24.47 -16.76
C SER A 259 -13.99 -23.70 -17.48
N TYR A 260 -14.06 -22.38 -17.45
CA TYR A 260 -13.05 -21.49 -18.05
C TYR A 260 -11.67 -21.73 -17.43
N PHE A 261 -11.57 -21.67 -16.09
CA PHE A 261 -10.28 -21.85 -15.43
C PHE A 261 -9.70 -23.25 -15.64
N ASN A 262 -10.53 -24.30 -15.66
CA ASN A 262 -10.08 -25.67 -15.93
C ASN A 262 -9.54 -25.84 -17.36
N THR A 263 -10.13 -25.18 -18.35
CA THR A 263 -9.66 -25.26 -19.74
C THR A 263 -8.42 -24.42 -20.01
N HIS A 264 -8.26 -23.32 -19.27
CA HIS A 264 -7.10 -22.42 -19.41
C HIS A 264 -5.97 -22.72 -18.41
N SER A 265 -6.18 -23.64 -17.46
CA SER A 265 -5.13 -24.15 -16.58
C SER A 265 -4.32 -25.24 -17.27
N GLN A 266 -3.00 -25.21 -17.05
CA GLN A 266 -2.11 -26.27 -17.51
C GLN A 266 -2.03 -27.38 -16.45
N LYS A 267 -1.93 -28.66 -16.89
CA LYS A 267 -1.74 -29.78 -15.98
C LYS A 267 -0.34 -29.82 -15.37
N GLU A 268 0.64 -29.29 -16.09
CA GLU A 268 2.03 -29.20 -15.63
C GLU A 268 2.27 -27.91 -14.88
N LEU A 269 2.98 -28.01 -13.77
CA LEU A 269 3.36 -26.84 -12.98
C LEU A 269 4.32 -25.96 -13.78
N PHE A 270 4.10 -24.67 -13.78
CA PHE A 270 5.08 -23.73 -14.28
C PHE A 270 6.37 -23.82 -13.45
N GLU A 271 7.49 -24.06 -14.08
CA GLU A 271 8.78 -24.21 -13.40
C GLU A 271 9.15 -22.96 -12.59
N ASN A 272 8.84 -21.79 -13.14
CA ASN A 272 9.09 -20.50 -12.51
C ASN A 272 7.83 -19.87 -11.88
N GLY A 273 6.69 -20.57 -11.88
CA GLY A 273 5.46 -20.09 -11.26
C GLY A 273 5.54 -20.13 -9.74
N ILE A 274 4.96 -19.12 -9.09
CA ILE A 274 4.83 -19.13 -7.64
C ILE A 274 3.75 -20.11 -7.19
N ILE A 275 4.02 -20.88 -6.13
CA ILE A 275 3.03 -21.78 -5.54
C ILE A 275 2.23 -21.03 -4.47
N LEU A 276 0.92 -20.93 -4.65
CA LEU A 276 0.05 -20.35 -3.63
C LEU A 276 -0.44 -21.45 -2.67
N THR A 277 -0.36 -21.19 -1.37
CA THR A 277 -0.75 -22.15 -0.34
C THR A 277 -1.72 -21.52 0.65
N ALA A 278 -2.50 -22.35 1.35
CA ALA A 278 -3.42 -21.89 2.38
C ALA A 278 -2.71 -21.49 3.69
N THR A 279 -1.55 -22.08 4.00
CA THR A 279 -0.89 -21.91 5.30
C THR A 279 0.59 -21.53 5.19
N ASN A 280 1.09 -20.74 6.15
CA ASN A 280 2.51 -20.38 6.23
C ASN A 280 3.40 -21.63 6.38
N LYS A 281 2.97 -22.63 7.18
CA LYS A 281 3.71 -23.87 7.38
C LYS A 281 3.95 -24.63 6.07
N LYS A 282 2.93 -24.72 5.21
CA LYS A 282 3.05 -25.37 3.90
C LYS A 282 3.96 -24.60 2.96
N ALA A 283 3.82 -23.26 2.91
CA ALA A 283 4.68 -22.41 2.13
C ALA A 283 6.16 -22.55 2.54
N GLU A 284 6.44 -22.51 3.83
CA GLU A 284 7.79 -22.66 4.36
C GLU A 284 8.36 -24.03 4.07
N GLN A 285 7.59 -25.11 4.26
CA GLN A 285 8.01 -26.45 3.91
C GLN A 285 8.42 -26.55 2.43
N ILE A 286 7.61 -26.04 1.51
CA ILE A 286 7.92 -26.04 0.07
C ILE A 286 9.19 -25.23 -0.22
N ASN A 287 9.33 -24.06 0.39
CA ASN A 287 10.51 -23.22 0.22
C ASN A 287 11.79 -23.93 0.70
N GLN A 288 11.76 -24.57 1.85
CA GLN A 288 12.91 -25.30 2.39
C GLN A 288 13.21 -26.56 1.58
N ASP A 289 12.19 -27.32 1.16
CA ASP A 289 12.36 -28.49 0.30
C ASP A 289 13.01 -28.13 -1.05
N LYS A 290 12.58 -27.01 -1.65
CA LYS A 290 13.17 -26.54 -2.91
C LYS A 290 14.59 -26.01 -2.69
N LEU A 291 14.84 -25.28 -1.62
CA LEU A 291 16.18 -24.78 -1.26
C LEU A 291 17.15 -25.93 -0.99
N SER A 292 16.71 -26.97 -0.27
CA SER A 292 17.54 -28.13 0.09
C SER A 292 18.07 -28.87 -1.15
N LYS A 293 17.26 -28.94 -2.22
CA LYS A 293 17.60 -29.62 -3.48
C LYS A 293 18.69 -28.90 -4.30
N LEU A 294 18.96 -27.65 -4.01
CA LEU A 294 20.05 -26.93 -4.69
C LEU A 294 21.42 -27.43 -4.20
N PRO A 295 22.38 -27.64 -5.11
CA PRO A 295 23.66 -28.30 -4.80
C PRO A 295 24.60 -27.45 -3.94
N ASN A 296 24.44 -26.13 -3.99
CA ASN A 296 25.35 -25.20 -3.33
C ASN A 296 25.15 -25.15 -1.81
N LYS A 297 26.22 -24.77 -1.09
CA LYS A 297 26.16 -24.51 0.35
C LYS A 297 25.28 -23.30 0.64
N ALA A 298 24.44 -23.41 1.67
CA ALA A 298 23.63 -22.27 2.10
C ALA A 298 24.48 -21.21 2.79
N LYS A 299 24.20 -19.94 2.52
CA LYS A 299 24.68 -18.81 3.28
C LYS A 299 23.52 -18.24 4.09
N VAL A 300 23.79 -17.87 5.34
CA VAL A 300 22.81 -17.33 6.28
C VAL A 300 23.09 -15.86 6.47
N TYR A 301 22.06 -15.04 6.31
CA TYR A 301 22.07 -13.61 6.61
C TYR A 301 21.22 -13.36 7.83
N HIS A 302 21.83 -12.78 8.88
CA HIS A 302 21.16 -12.50 10.14
C HIS A 302 20.61 -11.08 10.16
N SER A 303 19.39 -10.90 10.65
CA SER A 303 18.82 -9.57 10.83
C SER A 303 19.50 -8.81 11.95
N ARG A 304 19.43 -7.49 11.91
CA ARG A 304 19.74 -6.59 13.00
C ARG A 304 18.48 -5.83 13.40
N ILE A 305 18.14 -5.84 14.68
CA ILE A 305 16.96 -5.17 15.21
C ILE A 305 17.41 -4.05 16.15
N VAL A 306 16.80 -2.88 16.00
CA VAL A 306 17.02 -1.70 16.83
C VAL A 306 15.67 -1.17 17.30
N GLY A 307 15.51 -0.91 18.59
CA GLY A 307 14.28 -0.37 19.16
C GLY A 307 13.11 -1.36 19.21
N ASP A 308 11.88 -0.84 19.13
CA ASP A 308 10.64 -1.62 19.26
C ASP A 308 10.20 -2.21 17.90
N VAL A 309 10.52 -3.48 17.67
CA VAL A 309 10.15 -4.23 16.46
C VAL A 309 9.43 -5.51 16.83
N LYS A 310 8.15 -5.60 16.50
CA LYS A 310 7.34 -6.81 16.70
C LYS A 310 7.55 -7.80 15.55
N ASN A 311 7.27 -9.08 15.77
CA ASN A 311 7.35 -10.09 14.70
C ASN A 311 6.41 -9.80 13.53
N SER A 312 5.28 -9.15 13.76
CA SER A 312 4.36 -8.69 12.72
C SER A 312 4.92 -7.60 11.81
N ASP A 313 5.95 -6.89 12.28
CA ASP A 313 6.55 -5.76 11.56
C ASP A 313 7.70 -6.20 10.63
N LYS A 314 8.13 -7.48 10.74
CA LYS A 314 9.26 -8.02 9.98
C LYS A 314 8.80 -8.47 8.59
N PRO A 315 9.32 -7.87 7.51
CA PRO A 315 8.95 -8.25 6.13
C PRO A 315 9.51 -9.61 5.72
N THR A 316 10.64 -10.01 6.32
CA THR A 316 11.33 -11.29 6.05
C THR A 316 11.83 -11.93 7.34
N LEU A 317 12.55 -13.05 7.22
CA LEU A 317 13.03 -13.84 8.35
C LEU A 317 14.23 -13.20 9.04
N ASP A 318 14.38 -13.44 10.36
CA ASP A 318 15.56 -13.05 11.11
C ASP A 318 16.83 -13.77 10.61
N GLU A 319 16.68 -15.02 10.20
CA GLU A 319 17.72 -15.82 9.57
C GLU A 319 17.28 -16.17 8.14
N LEU A 320 17.88 -15.48 7.17
CA LEU A 320 17.59 -15.69 5.77
C LEU A 320 18.62 -16.65 5.16
N HIS A 321 18.20 -17.87 4.91
CA HIS A 321 19.02 -18.91 4.29
C HIS A 321 18.89 -18.86 2.77
N LEU A 322 19.99 -18.62 2.05
CA LEU A 322 20.02 -18.55 0.60
C LEU A 322 21.09 -19.47 0.02
N LYS A 323 20.83 -19.97 -1.19
CA LYS A 323 21.82 -20.67 -2.05
C LYS A 323 21.85 -20.02 -3.43
N ILE A 324 22.96 -20.13 -4.14
CA ILE A 324 23.01 -19.76 -5.55
C ILE A 324 21.98 -20.58 -6.33
N GLY A 325 21.21 -19.92 -7.20
CA GLY A 325 20.09 -20.50 -7.93
C GLY A 325 18.76 -20.50 -7.17
N ALA A 326 18.72 -20.09 -5.89
CA ALA A 326 17.48 -19.99 -5.12
C ALA A 326 16.55 -18.96 -5.74
N ARG A 327 15.26 -19.32 -5.83
CA ARG A 327 14.21 -18.40 -6.26
C ARG A 327 13.83 -17.48 -5.12
N VAL A 328 13.88 -16.19 -5.40
CA VAL A 328 13.61 -15.14 -4.39
C VAL A 328 12.64 -14.09 -4.92
N MET A 329 12.01 -13.39 -4.00
CA MET A 329 11.20 -12.21 -4.25
C MET A 329 11.82 -11.01 -3.55
N VAL A 330 11.87 -9.87 -4.25
CA VAL A 330 12.33 -8.58 -3.74
C VAL A 330 11.23 -7.95 -2.89
N LEU A 331 11.60 -7.33 -1.77
CA LEU A 331 10.67 -6.77 -0.77
C LEU A 331 10.67 -5.24 -0.69
N ILE A 332 11.34 -4.59 -1.63
CA ILE A 332 11.46 -3.12 -1.72
C ILE A 332 11.22 -2.66 -3.16
N ASN A 333 10.96 -1.37 -3.32
CA ASN A 333 10.86 -0.74 -4.64
C ASN A 333 12.19 -0.06 -5.00
N ASP A 334 12.54 -0.10 -6.28
CA ASP A 334 13.59 0.74 -6.83
C ASP A 334 13.04 2.14 -7.10
N THR A 335 13.54 3.13 -6.38
CA THR A 335 13.10 4.52 -6.50
C THR A 335 13.94 5.34 -7.47
N GLU A 336 15.04 4.78 -7.97
CA GLU A 336 16.00 5.50 -8.80
C GLU A 336 15.92 5.12 -10.28
N GLN A 337 15.90 3.83 -10.60
CA GLN A 337 16.02 3.32 -11.97
C GLN A 337 14.80 2.53 -12.45
N ASP A 338 13.85 2.26 -11.58
CA ASP A 338 12.62 1.48 -11.87
C ASP A 338 12.91 0.08 -12.46
N LEU A 339 14.02 -0.54 -12.05
CA LEU A 339 14.42 -1.86 -12.50
C LEU A 339 13.60 -2.98 -11.87
N TYR A 340 13.11 -2.77 -10.64
CA TYR A 340 12.32 -3.71 -9.86
C TYR A 340 11.35 -2.99 -8.92
N GLN A 341 10.34 -3.72 -8.51
CA GLN A 341 9.39 -3.28 -7.49
C GLN A 341 9.18 -4.38 -6.44
N ASN A 342 8.58 -4.02 -5.31
CA ASN A 342 8.19 -4.99 -4.30
C ASN A 342 7.29 -6.06 -4.93
N GLY A 343 7.68 -7.33 -4.78
CA GLY A 343 7.04 -8.46 -5.46
C GLY A 343 7.77 -8.95 -6.71
N SER A 344 8.80 -8.25 -7.20
CA SER A 344 9.63 -8.72 -8.33
C SER A 344 10.36 -10.01 -7.98
N PHE A 345 10.38 -10.96 -8.94
CA PHE A 345 11.04 -12.26 -8.77
C PHE A 345 12.40 -12.29 -9.45
N GLY A 346 13.25 -13.19 -8.95
CA GLY A 346 14.54 -13.49 -9.53
C GLY A 346 15.18 -14.75 -8.97
N LYS A 347 16.36 -15.07 -9.50
CA LYS A 347 17.22 -16.16 -9.01
C LYS A 347 18.50 -15.59 -8.43
N VAL A 348 18.91 -16.10 -7.29
CA VAL A 348 20.20 -15.72 -6.66
C VAL A 348 21.33 -16.12 -7.59
N TYR A 349 22.11 -15.12 -8.00
CA TYR A 349 23.26 -15.28 -8.88
C TYR A 349 24.57 -15.39 -8.10
N LYS A 350 24.76 -14.54 -7.07
CA LYS A 350 25.97 -14.47 -6.24
C LYS A 350 25.61 -14.18 -4.79
N LEU A 351 26.37 -14.78 -3.86
CA LEU A 351 26.25 -14.57 -2.41
C LEU A 351 27.57 -14.00 -1.87
N GLU A 352 27.53 -12.81 -1.29
CA GLU A 352 28.66 -12.14 -0.64
C GLU A 352 28.35 -11.94 0.86
N ASP A 353 29.27 -11.41 1.65
CA ASP A 353 29.08 -11.36 3.10
C ASP A 353 27.91 -10.46 3.52
N ASP A 354 27.81 -9.30 2.89
CA ASP A 354 26.80 -8.29 3.23
C ASP A 354 25.81 -7.98 2.10
N CYS A 355 25.87 -8.74 1.01
CA CYS A 355 24.97 -8.51 -0.11
C CYS A 355 24.70 -9.78 -0.92
N VAL A 356 23.63 -9.71 -1.71
CA VAL A 356 23.14 -10.77 -2.60
C VAL A 356 22.89 -10.20 -3.98
N THR A 357 23.49 -10.76 -5.01
CA THR A 357 23.18 -10.42 -6.40
C THR A 357 22.10 -11.36 -6.92
N VAL A 358 21.05 -10.80 -7.46
CA VAL A 358 19.89 -11.50 -8.02
C VAL A 358 19.75 -11.17 -9.49
N MET A 359 19.53 -12.17 -10.31
CA MET A 359 19.11 -12.01 -11.70
C MET A 359 17.59 -11.93 -11.74
N LEU A 360 17.04 -10.77 -12.08
CA LEU A 360 15.61 -10.52 -12.16
C LEU A 360 14.97 -11.29 -13.31
N ASP A 361 13.76 -11.79 -13.11
CA ASP A 361 13.04 -12.56 -14.13
C ASP A 361 12.57 -11.69 -15.30
N THR A 362 12.14 -10.46 -15.02
CA THR A 362 11.51 -9.54 -15.98
C THR A 362 12.43 -9.07 -17.09
N ASN A 363 13.63 -8.62 -16.73
CA ASN A 363 14.57 -7.96 -17.65
C ASN A 363 15.93 -8.65 -17.74
N LYS A 364 16.12 -9.77 -17.02
CA LYS A 364 17.39 -10.50 -16.91
C LYS A 364 18.56 -9.65 -16.39
N THR A 365 18.25 -8.55 -15.71
CA THR A 365 19.24 -7.65 -15.13
C THR A 365 19.76 -8.23 -13.82
N LEU A 366 21.06 -8.08 -13.58
CA LEU A 366 21.70 -8.40 -12.30
C LEU A 366 21.60 -7.19 -11.38
N VAL A 367 20.96 -7.38 -10.22
CA VAL A 367 20.82 -6.35 -9.19
C VAL A 367 21.41 -6.86 -7.89
N THR A 368 22.21 -6.04 -7.23
CA THR A 368 22.82 -6.38 -5.94
C THR A 368 22.09 -5.70 -4.81
N PHE A 369 21.61 -6.48 -3.85
CA PHE A 369 20.90 -6.07 -2.67
C PHE A 369 21.80 -6.19 -1.45
N GLY A 370 22.10 -5.07 -0.80
CA GLY A 370 22.68 -5.01 0.53
C GLY A 370 21.62 -5.07 1.63
N TYR A 371 22.04 -4.92 2.90
CA TYR A 371 21.11 -4.77 4.01
C TYR A 371 20.25 -3.52 3.81
N HIS A 372 18.95 -3.72 3.90
CA HIS A 372 17.95 -2.65 3.84
C HIS A 372 17.39 -2.39 5.23
N GLU A 373 17.13 -1.12 5.52
CA GLU A 373 16.48 -0.68 6.73
C GLU A 373 14.97 -0.54 6.49
N TRP A 374 14.16 -1.31 7.22
CA TRP A 374 12.73 -1.00 7.38
C TRP A 374 12.57 -0.24 8.69
N ALA A 375 12.32 1.06 8.57
CA ALA A 375 11.96 1.90 9.70
C ALA A 375 10.59 1.49 10.23
N ILE A 376 10.50 1.27 11.53
CA ILE A 376 9.24 1.02 12.21
C ILE A 376 8.80 2.34 12.82
N GLU A 377 7.68 2.86 12.31
CA GLU A 377 7.20 4.20 12.63
C GLU A 377 5.92 4.14 13.46
N ASN A 378 5.78 5.10 14.36
CA ASN A 378 4.52 5.42 15.02
C ASN A 378 4.08 6.82 14.63
N TYR A 379 2.76 7.06 14.62
CA TYR A 379 2.26 8.42 14.61
C TYR A 379 2.51 9.07 15.97
N VAL A 380 3.07 10.27 15.93
CA VAL A 380 3.31 11.12 17.11
C VAL A 380 2.85 12.55 16.82
N LEU A 381 2.54 13.26 17.88
CA LEU A 381 2.20 14.66 17.81
C LEU A 381 3.38 15.49 18.29
N SER A 382 4.00 16.23 17.40
CA SER A 382 5.03 17.21 17.72
C SER A 382 4.39 18.56 17.96
N LYS A 383 4.83 19.27 19.01
CA LYS A 383 4.43 20.65 19.27
C LYS A 383 5.15 21.56 18.29
N LYS A 384 4.39 22.29 17.47
CA LYS A 384 4.92 23.37 16.65
C LYS A 384 4.64 24.67 17.40
N LYS A 385 5.68 25.40 17.78
CA LYS A 385 5.55 26.77 18.30
C LYS A 385 5.55 27.70 17.10
N ASP A 386 4.40 28.24 16.78
CA ASP A 386 4.27 29.38 15.86
C ASP A 386 3.58 30.53 16.65
N GLY A 387 4.40 31.37 17.23
CA GLY A 387 3.94 32.40 18.16
C GLY A 387 3.38 31.85 19.47
N ASP A 388 2.28 32.42 19.96
CA ASP A 388 1.60 32.04 21.21
C ASP A 388 0.57 30.89 21.04
N ILE A 389 0.42 30.33 19.84
CA ILE A 389 -0.52 29.25 19.55
C ILE A 389 0.25 27.91 19.56
N GLU A 390 -0.06 27.06 20.53
CA GLU A 390 0.38 25.65 20.51
C GLU A 390 -0.45 24.89 19.47
N ASP A 391 0.12 24.65 18.29
CA ASP A 391 -0.45 23.71 17.30
C ASP A 391 0.29 22.37 17.36
N HIS A 392 -0.46 21.26 17.21
CA HIS A 392 0.09 19.92 17.19
C HIS A 392 0.14 19.42 15.76
N GLN A 393 1.35 19.19 15.26
CA GLN A 393 1.55 18.56 13.95
C GLN A 393 1.62 17.05 14.10
N LEU A 394 0.80 16.32 13.33
CA LEU A 394 0.92 14.87 13.21
C LEU A 394 2.16 14.54 12.37
N SER A 395 3.07 13.76 12.92
CA SER A 395 4.27 13.29 12.24
C SER A 395 4.46 11.79 12.50
N LYS A 396 5.35 11.17 11.74
CA LYS A 396 5.80 9.81 12.02
C LYS A 396 7.16 9.87 12.70
N GLU A 397 7.30 9.13 13.79
CA GLU A 397 8.57 8.97 14.49
C GLU A 397 9.03 7.52 14.39
N LYS A 398 10.30 7.34 14.07
CA LYS A 398 10.94 6.04 14.02
C LYS A 398 11.12 5.52 15.45
N VAL A 399 10.43 4.44 15.79
CA VAL A 399 10.49 3.78 17.11
C VAL A 399 11.38 2.55 17.10
N GLY A 400 11.71 2.05 15.92
CA GLY A 400 12.60 0.93 15.73
C GLY A 400 13.02 0.77 14.28
N ALA A 401 13.88 -0.19 14.01
CA ALA A 401 14.27 -0.58 12.67
C ALA A 401 14.62 -2.06 12.59
N PHE A 402 14.23 -2.67 11.50
CA PHE A 402 14.61 -4.02 11.12
C PHE A 402 15.53 -3.95 9.91
N TYR A 403 16.73 -4.52 10.03
CA TYR A 403 17.73 -4.56 8.97
C TYR A 403 17.91 -5.98 8.48
N GLN A 404 17.74 -6.22 7.20
CA GLN A 404 17.99 -7.52 6.58
C GLN A 404 18.17 -7.34 5.06
N ILE A 405 18.73 -8.33 4.39
CA ILE A 405 18.72 -8.39 2.93
C ILE A 405 17.24 -8.39 2.47
N PRO A 406 16.82 -7.48 1.55
CA PRO A 406 15.42 -7.29 1.21
C PRO A 406 14.89 -8.37 0.26
N LEU A 407 15.09 -9.62 0.64
CA LEU A 407 14.72 -10.81 -0.12
C LEU A 407 13.99 -11.81 0.77
N LYS A 408 13.14 -12.63 0.16
CA LYS A 408 12.61 -13.86 0.77
C LYS A 408 12.56 -14.98 -0.25
N LEU A 409 12.61 -16.23 0.19
CA LEU A 409 12.38 -17.38 -0.68
C LEU A 409 10.97 -17.30 -1.29
N ALA A 410 10.87 -17.60 -2.56
CA ALA A 410 9.67 -17.37 -3.34
C ALA A 410 9.33 -18.53 -4.29
N TYR A 411 9.49 -19.74 -3.85
CA TYR A 411 8.89 -20.92 -4.49
C TYR A 411 7.41 -21.04 -4.13
N ALA A 412 7.07 -20.73 -2.85
CA ALA A 412 5.72 -20.73 -2.35
C ALA A 412 5.46 -19.58 -1.38
N ILE A 413 4.24 -19.04 -1.42
CA ILE A 413 3.72 -18.05 -0.46
C ILE A 413 2.27 -18.38 -0.10
N THR A 414 1.77 -17.80 0.98
CA THR A 414 0.34 -17.97 1.30
C THR A 414 -0.52 -17.02 0.47
N MET A 415 -1.78 -17.44 0.20
CA MET A 415 -2.78 -16.61 -0.48
C MET A 415 -2.95 -15.25 0.20
N HIS A 416 -2.93 -15.18 1.54
CA HIS A 416 -3.01 -13.92 2.29
C HIS A 416 -1.84 -12.97 1.98
N LYS A 417 -0.61 -13.50 1.88
CA LYS A 417 0.57 -12.70 1.55
C LYS A 417 0.67 -12.33 0.07
N SER A 418 -0.10 -13.02 -0.79
CA SER A 418 -0.19 -12.73 -2.22
C SER A 418 -1.23 -11.65 -2.54
N GLN A 419 -2.07 -11.29 -1.59
CA GLN A 419 -3.11 -10.28 -1.78
C GLN A 419 -2.48 -8.93 -2.17
N GLY A 420 -3.08 -8.26 -3.16
CA GLY A 420 -2.54 -7.01 -3.71
C GLY A 420 -1.34 -7.16 -4.65
N GLN A 421 -0.77 -8.36 -4.79
CA GLN A 421 0.36 -8.64 -5.68
C GLN A 421 -0.10 -9.02 -7.11
N THR A 422 0.83 -8.96 -8.06
CA THR A 422 0.62 -9.39 -9.45
C THR A 422 1.64 -10.46 -9.82
N TYR A 423 1.20 -11.53 -10.44
CA TYR A 423 2.05 -12.65 -10.84
C TYR A 423 1.78 -13.02 -12.30
N ASP A 424 2.85 -13.29 -13.06
CA ASP A 424 2.74 -13.76 -14.45
C ASP A 424 2.29 -15.22 -14.51
N GLN A 425 2.76 -16.04 -13.57
CA GLN A 425 2.49 -17.48 -13.52
C GLN A 425 2.26 -17.94 -12.08
N VAL A 426 1.17 -18.66 -11.87
CA VAL A 426 0.75 -19.17 -10.55
C VAL A 426 0.49 -20.66 -10.63
N ASN A 427 0.99 -21.40 -9.64
CA ASN A 427 0.66 -22.80 -9.37
C ASN A 427 -0.26 -22.84 -8.13
N LEU A 428 -1.40 -23.52 -8.23
CA LEU A 428 -2.39 -23.67 -7.17
C LEU A 428 -2.39 -25.08 -6.59
#